data_ca76b4ea680b9bd90cf51e37f9a6c8ae
#
_entry.id   ca76b4ea680b9bd90cf51e37f9a6c8ae
#
_cell.length_a   1.000
_cell.length_b   1.000
_cell.length_c   1.000
_cell.angle_alpha   90.00
_cell.angle_beta   90.00
_cell.angle_gamma   90.00
#
_symmetry.space_group_name_H-M   'P 1'
#
loop_
_entity.id
_entity.type
_entity.pdbx_description
1 polymer ?
#
loop_
_entity_poly.entity_id
_entity_poly.type
_entity_poly.pdbx_seq_one_letter_code
_entity_poly.pdbx_strand_id
1 'polypeptide(L)'
;MSDSAKGPSSGYLYQFEKALLLLSELENSNDYITIEDVDDIAAHKENGTVILTVQAKHSISNSGATFEDTSYALWRTFQIWINKLENNTLNQNTDFICATNKIIKKKSLLSKIKDEPTDKVYKAIEKILDIQKTKYNKLTQQCRRTSINKIIDLIEFALSKKSYFEMIKKNLKIHGNGDIKIQFLNKIHQFGDETTDEQRERIWDEFYGWITNRSLFQWKNGGNAKFEKRQFDSKLKLILGSHSIINAIFRTKEKLGVQLNDSDFKRMRTETFVRQIEDIQRRNDAKERIIQDAIIDFHYFEIELMHIITKGDYTEDDFDKFTEVCYKEWRKYFDRIVLKELTEYSDKEKNDLAIGIFDGIMNDIKVMFDDSFSFSTNNKYIQNGS
;
A
#
# COMPACT_ATOMS: atom_id res chain seq x y z
N MET A 1 -8.39 37.01 5.73
CA MET A 1 -8.36 35.53 5.65
C MET A 1 -7.14 35.18 4.82
N SER A 2 -6.27 34.28 5.25
CA SER A 2 -5.15 33.89 4.41
C SER A 2 -5.67 33.02 3.28
N ASP A 3 -5.38 33.36 2.03
CA ASP A 3 -5.72 32.56 0.83
C ASP A 3 -4.86 31.26 0.71
N SER A 4 -4.45 30.72 1.85
CA SER A 4 -3.59 29.54 1.90
C SER A 4 -4.39 28.26 1.70
N ALA A 5 -4.08 27.53 0.62
CA ALA A 5 -4.65 26.21 0.34
C ALA A 5 -4.11 25.07 1.25
N LYS A 6 -3.23 25.37 2.21
CA LYS A 6 -2.60 24.36 3.10
C LYS A 6 -3.62 23.50 3.84
N GLY A 7 -4.69 24.10 4.37
CA GLY A 7 -5.73 23.36 5.10
C GLY A 7 -6.48 22.35 4.22
N PRO A 8 -7.10 22.79 3.11
CA PRO A 8 -7.75 21.86 2.18
C PRO A 8 -6.81 20.77 1.65
N SER A 9 -5.60 21.14 1.22
CA SER A 9 -4.63 20.17 0.69
C SER A 9 -4.27 19.11 1.72
N SER A 10 -4.00 19.50 2.98
CA SER A 10 -3.70 18.52 4.02
C SER A 10 -4.88 17.61 4.36
N GLY A 11 -6.12 18.08 4.15
CA GLY A 11 -7.33 17.26 4.28
C GLY A 11 -7.35 16.12 3.26
N TYR A 12 -7.11 16.43 1.98
CA TYR A 12 -7.03 15.40 0.93
C TYR A 12 -5.88 14.42 1.15
N LEU A 13 -4.70 14.92 1.53
CA LEU A 13 -3.56 14.04 1.83
C LEU A 13 -3.90 13.05 2.96
N TYR A 14 -4.57 13.50 3.99
CA TYR A 14 -5.01 12.66 5.11
C TYR A 14 -6.05 11.59 4.68
N GLN A 15 -6.91 11.89 3.70
CA GLN A 15 -7.83 10.89 3.14
C GLN A 15 -7.06 9.76 2.46
N PHE A 16 -6.02 10.04 1.67
CA PHE A 16 -5.19 9.01 1.03
C PHE A 16 -4.46 8.15 2.05
N GLU A 17 -3.88 8.75 3.10
CA GLU A 17 -3.26 7.99 4.20
C GLU A 17 -4.27 7.03 4.84
N LYS A 18 -5.46 7.53 5.17
CA LYS A 18 -6.51 6.73 5.79
C LYS A 18 -7.04 5.65 4.86
N ALA A 19 -7.14 5.93 3.57
CA ALA A 19 -7.54 4.97 2.55
C ALA A 19 -6.53 3.81 2.44
N LEU A 20 -5.24 4.10 2.45
CA LEU A 20 -4.19 3.06 2.47
C LEU A 20 -4.29 2.14 3.68
N LEU A 21 -4.46 2.72 4.87
CA LEU A 21 -4.62 1.93 6.09
C LEU A 21 -5.84 1.02 6.00
N LEU A 22 -6.99 1.55 5.58
CA LEU A 22 -8.22 0.76 5.43
C LEU A 22 -8.07 -0.34 4.36
N LEU A 23 -7.43 -0.04 3.24
CA LEU A 23 -7.18 -1.02 2.19
C LEU A 23 -6.31 -2.17 2.69
N SER A 24 -5.30 -1.87 3.53
CA SER A 24 -4.46 -2.89 4.18
C SER A 24 -5.23 -3.77 5.16
N GLU A 25 -6.33 -3.26 5.75
CA GLU A 25 -7.16 -3.93 6.74
C GLU A 25 -8.27 -4.81 6.13
N LEU A 26 -8.54 -4.71 4.82
CA LEU A 26 -9.48 -5.60 4.15
C LEU A 26 -8.97 -7.04 4.18
N GLU A 27 -9.89 -7.99 4.44
CA GLU A 27 -9.55 -9.42 4.53
C GLU A 27 -9.71 -10.15 3.20
N ASN A 28 -10.76 -9.81 2.43
CA ASN A 28 -11.05 -10.49 1.18
C ASN A 28 -10.40 -9.78 0.00
N SER A 29 -9.74 -10.52 -0.87
CA SER A 29 -8.99 -10.00 -2.01
C SER A 29 -9.84 -9.23 -3.03
N ASN A 30 -11.13 -9.53 -3.13
CA ASN A 30 -12.07 -8.87 -4.05
C ASN A 30 -12.82 -7.67 -3.41
N ASP A 31 -12.74 -7.50 -2.08
CA ASP A 31 -13.25 -6.30 -1.43
C ASP A 31 -12.41 -5.09 -1.84
N TYR A 32 -13.01 -3.92 -1.83
CA TYR A 32 -12.37 -2.71 -2.34
C TYR A 32 -12.72 -1.47 -1.54
N ILE A 33 -11.91 -0.45 -1.69
CA ILE A 33 -12.21 0.91 -1.22
C ILE A 33 -12.50 1.84 -2.38
N THR A 34 -13.28 2.89 -2.11
CA THR A 34 -13.43 4.07 -2.98
C THR A 34 -13.05 5.33 -2.22
N ILE A 35 -12.53 6.34 -2.95
CA ILE A 35 -12.16 7.65 -2.40
C ILE A 35 -12.96 8.71 -3.15
N GLU A 36 -13.63 9.64 -2.40
CA GLU A 36 -14.46 10.72 -2.93
C GLU A 36 -15.60 10.19 -3.85
N ASP A 37 -16.24 9.07 -3.44
CA ASP A 37 -17.38 8.47 -4.14
C ASP A 37 -18.62 8.45 -3.23
N VAL A 38 -18.73 7.43 -2.37
CA VAL A 38 -19.82 7.36 -1.39
C VAL A 38 -19.60 8.37 -0.26
N ASP A 39 -18.39 8.56 0.19
CA ASP A 39 -17.95 9.54 1.21
C ASP A 39 -16.48 9.88 0.95
N ASP A 40 -15.80 10.54 1.91
CA ASP A 40 -14.36 10.77 1.79
C ASP A 40 -13.64 9.43 1.48
N ILE A 41 -14.03 8.33 2.18
CA ILE A 41 -13.59 6.97 1.88
C ILE A 41 -14.75 5.99 2.19
N ALA A 42 -14.93 4.97 1.36
CA ALA A 42 -15.83 3.87 1.65
C ALA A 42 -15.19 2.52 1.35
N ALA A 43 -15.48 1.51 2.18
CA ALA A 43 -15.10 0.12 1.91
C ALA A 43 -16.34 -0.67 1.48
N HIS A 44 -16.14 -1.54 0.49
CA HIS A 44 -17.18 -2.29 -0.17
C HIS A 44 -16.82 -3.77 -0.22
N LYS A 45 -17.84 -4.62 -0.14
CA LYS A 45 -17.73 -6.00 -0.60
C LYS A 45 -17.66 -6.07 -2.12
N GLU A 46 -17.19 -7.19 -2.63
CA GLU A 46 -17.14 -7.48 -4.08
C GLU A 46 -18.48 -7.17 -4.80
N ASN A 47 -19.61 -7.43 -4.17
CA ASN A 47 -20.94 -7.17 -4.73
C ASN A 47 -21.39 -5.70 -4.66
N GLY A 48 -20.52 -4.79 -4.24
CA GLY A 48 -20.80 -3.36 -4.13
C GLY A 48 -21.45 -2.92 -2.82
N THR A 49 -21.79 -3.83 -1.91
CA THR A 49 -22.37 -3.45 -0.61
C THR A 49 -21.37 -2.68 0.23
N VAL A 50 -21.73 -1.47 0.66
CA VAL A 50 -20.89 -0.65 1.54
C VAL A 50 -20.87 -1.23 2.95
N ILE A 51 -19.70 -1.65 3.41
CA ILE A 51 -19.49 -2.20 4.76
C ILE A 51 -19.00 -1.15 5.75
N LEU A 52 -18.37 -0.09 5.25
CA LEU A 52 -17.78 0.96 6.05
C LEU A 52 -17.75 2.27 5.28
N THR A 53 -18.05 3.39 5.96
CA THR A 53 -17.88 4.73 5.43
C THR A 53 -17.10 5.61 6.39
N VAL A 54 -16.24 6.46 5.89
CA VAL A 54 -15.35 7.32 6.68
C VAL A 54 -15.52 8.76 6.26
N GLN A 55 -15.78 9.61 7.24
CA GLN A 55 -15.59 11.06 7.09
C GLN A 55 -14.27 11.43 7.75
N ALA A 56 -13.32 11.89 6.95
CA ALA A 56 -11.98 12.25 7.37
C ALA A 56 -11.84 13.77 7.54
N LYS A 57 -11.37 14.22 8.69
CA LYS A 57 -11.13 15.65 8.96
C LYS A 57 -9.75 15.87 9.51
N HIS A 58 -8.92 16.59 8.79
CA HIS A 58 -7.58 16.97 9.18
C HIS A 58 -7.52 18.47 9.55
N SER A 59 -6.78 18.81 10.60
CA SER A 59 -6.51 20.19 10.96
C SER A 59 -5.02 20.40 11.17
N ILE A 60 -4.45 21.37 10.47
CA ILE A 60 -3.07 21.83 10.64
C ILE A 60 -2.91 22.76 11.85
N SER A 61 -4.00 23.30 12.38
CA SER A 61 -3.98 24.20 13.56
C SER A 61 -3.76 23.38 14.84
N ASN A 62 -2.83 23.80 15.68
CA ASN A 62 -2.58 23.16 16.99
C ASN A 62 -3.81 23.20 17.92
N SER A 63 -4.65 24.21 17.81
CA SER A 63 -5.83 24.44 18.66
C SER A 63 -7.16 23.99 18.03
N GLY A 64 -7.17 23.55 16.79
CA GLY A 64 -8.41 23.21 16.06
C GLY A 64 -8.93 21.83 16.44
N ALA A 65 -10.14 21.76 17.00
CA ALA A 65 -10.89 20.50 17.10
C ALA A 65 -11.75 20.33 15.86
N THR A 66 -11.75 19.13 15.28
CA THR A 66 -12.38 18.86 13.97
C THR A 66 -13.86 18.48 14.07
N PHE A 67 -14.25 17.74 15.12
CA PHE A 67 -15.63 17.29 15.35
C PHE A 67 -16.17 17.80 16.70
N GLU A 68 -16.16 19.13 16.88
CA GLU A 68 -16.78 19.72 18.07
C GLU A 68 -18.31 19.64 18.01
N ASP A 69 -18.95 19.60 19.17
CA ASP A 69 -20.41 19.49 19.31
C ASP A 69 -21.18 20.58 18.57
N THR A 70 -20.54 21.74 18.38
CA THR A 70 -21.10 22.91 17.68
C THR A 70 -20.50 23.11 16.29
N SER A 71 -19.75 22.15 15.76
CA SER A 71 -19.12 22.29 14.44
C SER A 71 -20.09 21.95 13.30
N TYR A 72 -20.05 22.75 12.24
CA TYR A 72 -20.74 22.43 10.99
C TYR A 72 -20.34 21.06 10.43
N ALA A 73 -19.04 20.73 10.53
CA ALA A 73 -18.49 19.48 10.01
C ALA A 73 -19.14 18.24 10.63
N LEU A 74 -19.33 18.19 11.96
CA LEU A 74 -19.97 17.08 12.65
C LEU A 74 -21.40 16.86 12.16
N TRP A 75 -22.21 17.91 12.18
CA TRP A 75 -23.63 17.80 11.84
C TRP A 75 -23.87 17.56 10.35
N ARG A 76 -23.02 18.12 9.49
CA ARG A 76 -23.03 17.83 8.07
C ARG A 76 -22.69 16.37 7.79
N THR A 77 -21.75 15.77 8.52
CA THR A 77 -21.43 14.34 8.43
C THR A 77 -22.64 13.48 8.74
N PHE A 78 -23.34 13.76 9.85
CA PHE A 78 -24.57 13.03 10.17
C PHE A 78 -25.65 13.21 9.11
N GLN A 79 -25.84 14.42 8.58
CA GLN A 79 -26.80 14.66 7.50
C GLN A 79 -26.46 13.82 6.25
N ILE A 80 -25.19 13.76 5.84
CA ILE A 80 -24.77 12.98 4.69
C ILE A 80 -25.09 11.50 4.91
N TRP A 81 -24.75 10.95 6.05
CA TRP A 81 -24.98 9.55 6.36
C TRP A 81 -26.48 9.21 6.49
N ILE A 82 -27.27 10.06 7.13
CA ILE A 82 -28.73 9.91 7.21
C ILE A 82 -29.34 9.87 5.81
N ASN A 83 -29.00 10.82 4.93
CA ASN A 83 -29.51 10.84 3.57
C ASN A 83 -29.12 9.59 2.78
N LYS A 84 -27.92 9.05 3.01
CA LYS A 84 -27.45 7.82 2.34
C LYS A 84 -28.09 6.56 2.89
N LEU A 85 -28.49 6.53 4.15
CA LEU A 85 -29.33 5.48 4.73
C LEU A 85 -30.76 5.56 4.17
N GLU A 86 -31.30 6.77 4.05
CA GLU A 86 -32.65 7.00 3.55
C GLU A 86 -32.83 6.60 2.09
N ASN A 87 -31.81 6.82 1.25
CA ASN A 87 -31.82 6.41 -0.16
C ASN A 87 -31.21 5.00 -0.41
N ASN A 88 -30.96 4.23 0.64
CA ASN A 88 -30.42 2.86 0.61
C ASN A 88 -28.99 2.72 0.00
N THR A 89 -28.23 3.80 -0.13
CA THR A 89 -26.80 3.74 -0.49
C THR A 89 -25.99 3.10 0.64
N LEU A 90 -26.36 3.37 1.90
CA LEU A 90 -25.84 2.73 3.11
C LEU A 90 -26.95 1.88 3.75
N ASN A 91 -26.57 0.97 4.62
CA ASN A 91 -27.51 0.08 5.29
C ASN A 91 -27.23 0.00 6.81
N GLN A 92 -28.10 -0.66 7.54
CA GLN A 92 -28.02 -0.77 9.00
C GLN A 92 -26.78 -1.51 9.55
N ASN A 93 -26.04 -2.24 8.69
CA ASN A 93 -24.83 -2.96 9.04
C ASN A 93 -23.56 -2.21 8.63
N THR A 94 -23.70 -1.01 8.03
CA THR A 94 -22.56 -0.18 7.64
C THR A 94 -21.91 0.41 8.89
N ASP A 95 -20.59 0.29 9.01
CA ASP A 95 -19.78 0.99 10.00
C ASP A 95 -19.57 2.45 9.60
N PHE A 96 -19.76 3.37 10.55
CA PHE A 96 -19.60 4.81 10.37
C PHE A 96 -18.36 5.29 11.12
N ILE A 97 -17.37 5.86 10.43
CA ILE A 97 -16.13 6.28 11.06
C ILE A 97 -15.94 7.78 10.95
N CYS A 98 -15.82 8.45 12.10
CA CYS A 98 -15.27 9.80 12.19
C CYS A 98 -13.76 9.70 12.38
N ALA A 99 -12.97 10.02 11.34
CA ALA A 99 -11.51 9.99 11.40
C ALA A 99 -10.92 11.40 11.50
N THR A 100 -9.96 11.59 12.41
CA THR A 100 -9.28 12.88 12.57
C THR A 100 -7.85 12.70 13.11
N ASN A 101 -6.97 13.63 12.74
CA ASN A 101 -5.62 13.73 13.32
C ASN A 101 -5.61 14.42 14.70
N LYS A 102 -6.77 14.76 15.26
CA LYS A 102 -6.88 15.47 16.56
C LYS A 102 -7.44 14.55 17.63
N ILE A 103 -7.12 14.89 18.87
CA ILE A 103 -7.70 14.24 20.04
C ILE A 103 -9.16 14.66 20.18
N ILE A 104 -10.06 13.69 20.22
CA ILE A 104 -11.47 13.92 20.52
C ILE A 104 -11.64 14.08 22.03
N LYS A 105 -12.26 15.19 22.45
CA LYS A 105 -12.47 15.49 23.88
C LYS A 105 -13.37 14.44 24.51
N LYS A 106 -12.96 13.82 25.61
CA LYS A 106 -13.74 12.79 26.37
C LYS A 106 -15.16 13.23 26.76
N LYS A 107 -15.41 14.57 26.86
CA LYS A 107 -16.72 15.13 27.23
C LYS A 107 -17.57 15.53 26.03
N SER A 108 -17.08 15.39 24.79
CA SER A 108 -17.84 15.74 23.58
C SER A 108 -19.00 14.77 23.36
N LEU A 109 -20.03 15.22 22.62
CA LEU A 109 -21.13 14.39 22.17
C LEU A 109 -20.60 13.18 21.42
N LEU A 110 -19.69 13.39 20.46
CA LEU A 110 -19.15 12.34 19.61
C LEU A 110 -18.48 11.22 20.42
N SER A 111 -17.72 11.55 21.49
CA SER A 111 -17.06 10.56 22.34
C SER A 111 -18.02 9.73 23.18
N LYS A 112 -19.23 10.23 23.42
CA LYS A 112 -20.24 9.60 24.30
C LYS A 112 -21.37 8.94 23.53
N ILE A 113 -21.57 9.33 22.28
CA ILE A 113 -22.76 8.98 21.51
C ILE A 113 -23.02 7.48 21.44
N LYS A 114 -21.97 6.67 21.35
CA LYS A 114 -22.07 5.21 21.28
C LYS A 114 -22.47 4.57 22.63
N ASP A 115 -21.84 5.02 23.69
CA ASP A 115 -21.92 4.36 25.00
C ASP A 115 -23.08 4.85 25.86
N GLU A 116 -23.56 6.06 25.64
CA GLU A 116 -24.69 6.62 26.41
C GLU A 116 -26.03 6.08 25.91
N PRO A 117 -27.02 5.94 26.82
CA PRO A 117 -28.40 5.61 26.45
C PRO A 117 -28.98 6.63 25.46
N THR A 118 -29.78 6.16 24.52
CA THR A 118 -30.33 6.96 23.42
C THR A 118 -31.03 8.23 23.92
N ASP A 119 -31.85 8.14 24.98
CA ASP A 119 -32.55 9.32 25.55
C ASP A 119 -31.59 10.38 26.09
N LYS A 120 -30.46 9.96 26.69
CA LYS A 120 -29.43 10.90 27.14
C LYS A 120 -28.73 11.60 25.98
N VAL A 121 -28.48 10.85 24.89
CA VAL A 121 -27.89 11.40 23.68
C VAL A 121 -28.81 12.47 23.08
N TYR A 122 -30.11 12.19 22.93
CA TYR A 122 -31.04 13.18 22.41
C TYR A 122 -31.18 14.41 23.30
N LYS A 123 -31.25 14.25 24.62
CA LYS A 123 -31.22 15.39 25.56
C LYS A 123 -29.95 16.23 25.41
N ALA A 124 -28.81 15.61 25.17
CA ALA A 124 -27.57 16.34 24.91
C ALA A 124 -27.62 17.09 23.59
N ILE A 125 -28.17 16.50 22.52
CA ILE A 125 -28.37 17.15 21.22
C ILE A 125 -29.34 18.35 21.33
N GLU A 126 -30.46 18.19 22.00
CA GLU A 126 -31.43 19.24 22.25
C GLU A 126 -30.79 20.42 23.02
N LYS A 127 -29.99 20.13 24.04
CA LYS A 127 -29.23 21.15 24.76
C LYS A 127 -28.24 21.91 23.85
N ILE A 128 -27.55 21.20 22.93
CA ILE A 128 -26.66 21.83 21.94
C ILE A 128 -27.46 22.74 21.02
N LEU A 129 -28.64 22.30 20.57
CA LEU A 129 -29.54 23.06 19.74
C LEU A 129 -29.97 24.36 20.43
N ASP A 130 -30.41 24.30 21.70
CA ASP A 130 -30.80 25.46 22.49
C ASP A 130 -29.66 26.47 22.66
N ILE A 131 -28.45 26.00 22.89
CA ILE A 131 -27.25 26.83 22.93
C ILE A 131 -27.02 27.55 21.59
N GLN A 132 -27.21 26.86 20.45
CA GLN A 132 -27.03 27.48 19.14
C GLN A 132 -28.15 28.50 18.84
N LYS A 133 -29.40 28.18 19.18
CA LYS A 133 -30.54 29.13 19.04
C LYS A 133 -30.36 30.39 19.90
N THR A 134 -29.92 30.22 21.16
CA THR A 134 -29.61 31.33 22.04
C THR A 134 -28.48 32.20 21.48
N LYS A 135 -27.42 31.58 20.93
CA LYS A 135 -26.33 32.29 20.29
C LYS A 135 -26.75 33.03 19.03
N TYR A 136 -27.59 32.42 18.21
CA TYR A 136 -28.16 33.04 17.02
C TYR A 136 -28.93 34.30 17.34
N ASN A 137 -29.78 34.28 18.39
CA ASN A 137 -30.59 35.42 18.80
C ASN A 137 -29.78 36.61 19.35
N LYS A 138 -28.60 36.33 19.91
CA LYS A 138 -27.68 37.37 20.44
C LYS A 138 -26.80 38.01 19.38
N LEU A 139 -26.68 37.43 18.19
CA LEU A 139 -25.82 37.94 17.14
C LEU A 139 -26.49 38.99 16.28
N THR A 140 -25.80 40.08 16.04
CA THR A 140 -26.25 41.14 15.11
C THR A 140 -25.63 41.01 13.72
N GLN A 141 -24.44 40.37 13.60
CA GLN A 141 -23.76 40.22 12.33
C GLN A 141 -24.39 39.13 11.46
N GLN A 142 -24.91 39.53 10.29
CA GLN A 142 -25.64 38.62 9.38
C GLN A 142 -24.85 37.40 8.92
N CYS A 143 -23.56 37.54 8.57
CA CYS A 143 -22.74 36.42 8.13
C CYS A 143 -22.57 35.34 9.22
N ARG A 144 -22.41 35.76 10.49
CA ARG A 144 -22.32 34.85 11.63
C ARG A 144 -23.64 34.18 11.94
N ARG A 145 -24.75 34.92 11.83
CA ARG A 145 -26.14 34.37 11.95
C ARG A 145 -26.35 33.28 10.91
N THR A 146 -26.02 33.53 9.66
CA THR A 146 -26.14 32.52 8.58
C THR A 146 -25.36 31.25 8.87
N SER A 147 -24.13 31.35 9.38
CA SER A 147 -23.31 30.19 9.73
C SER A 147 -23.91 29.38 10.87
N ILE A 148 -24.44 30.04 11.91
CA ILE A 148 -25.06 29.33 13.04
C ILE A 148 -26.42 28.74 12.61
N ASN A 149 -27.19 29.43 11.79
CA ASN A 149 -28.47 28.89 11.29
C ASN A 149 -28.25 27.57 10.55
N LYS A 150 -27.24 27.49 9.68
CA LYS A 150 -26.90 26.23 9.01
C LYS A 150 -26.63 25.07 10.00
N ILE A 151 -26.00 25.35 11.14
CA ILE A 151 -25.78 24.34 12.17
C ILE A 151 -27.09 23.95 12.86
N ILE A 152 -27.96 24.93 13.16
CA ILE A 152 -29.30 24.70 13.73
C ILE A 152 -30.11 23.79 12.82
N ASP A 153 -30.20 24.12 11.52
CA ASP A 153 -30.95 23.35 10.52
C ASP A 153 -30.43 21.87 10.45
N LEU A 154 -29.12 21.67 10.52
CA LEU A 154 -28.52 20.34 10.51
C LEU A 154 -28.83 19.54 11.77
N ILE A 155 -28.84 20.18 12.95
CA ILE A 155 -29.18 19.52 14.21
C ILE A 155 -30.67 19.14 14.21
N GLU A 156 -31.55 20.06 13.79
CA GLU A 156 -32.98 19.79 13.68
C GLU A 156 -33.28 18.68 12.67
N PHE A 157 -32.57 18.65 11.54
CA PHE A 157 -32.64 17.55 10.60
C PHE A 157 -32.26 16.20 11.27
N ALA A 158 -31.14 16.12 11.99
CA ALA A 158 -30.72 14.90 12.68
C ALA A 158 -31.77 14.44 13.73
N LEU A 159 -32.38 15.39 14.48
CA LEU A 159 -33.44 15.10 15.44
C LEU A 159 -34.75 14.65 14.77
N SER A 160 -35.05 15.11 13.56
CA SER A 160 -36.25 14.69 12.80
C SER A 160 -36.13 13.27 12.24
N LYS A 161 -34.89 12.75 12.08
CA LYS A 161 -34.55 11.44 11.48
C LYS A 161 -34.01 10.43 12.50
N LYS A 162 -34.69 10.33 13.65
CA LYS A 162 -34.23 9.54 14.83
C LYS A 162 -33.83 8.10 14.48
N SER A 163 -34.64 7.37 13.70
CA SER A 163 -34.37 5.97 13.37
C SER A 163 -33.03 5.77 12.64
N TYR A 164 -32.72 6.62 11.66
CA TYR A 164 -31.45 6.59 10.94
C TYR A 164 -30.27 7.03 11.81
N PHE A 165 -30.48 8.03 12.67
CA PHE A 165 -29.47 8.47 13.61
C PHE A 165 -29.11 7.36 14.62
N GLU A 166 -30.07 6.56 15.06
CA GLU A 166 -29.84 5.39 15.92
C GLU A 166 -29.04 4.29 15.21
N MET A 167 -29.27 4.05 13.92
CA MET A 167 -28.44 3.14 13.11
C MET A 167 -26.98 3.61 13.06
N ILE A 168 -26.76 4.90 12.84
CA ILE A 168 -25.42 5.50 12.86
C ILE A 168 -24.81 5.35 14.26
N LYS A 169 -25.54 5.73 15.32
CA LYS A 169 -25.07 5.62 16.71
C LYS A 169 -24.58 4.22 17.05
N LYS A 170 -25.32 3.18 16.66
CA LYS A 170 -24.99 1.78 16.93
C LYS A 170 -23.66 1.36 16.34
N ASN A 171 -23.36 1.80 15.13
CA ASN A 171 -22.19 1.36 14.37
C ASN A 171 -21.11 2.45 14.27
N LEU A 172 -21.19 3.52 15.07
CA LEU A 172 -20.25 4.62 15.06
C LEU A 172 -18.90 4.20 15.67
N LYS A 173 -17.83 4.51 14.96
CA LYS A 173 -16.45 4.37 15.41
C LYS A 173 -15.73 5.71 15.31
N ILE A 174 -14.74 5.90 16.17
CA ILE A 174 -13.97 7.14 16.20
C ILE A 174 -12.50 6.77 16.08
N HIS A 175 -11.85 7.31 15.08
CA HIS A 175 -10.42 7.18 14.87
C HIS A 175 -9.77 8.55 15.01
N GLY A 176 -9.10 8.77 16.14
CA GLY A 176 -8.44 10.05 16.47
C GLY A 176 -6.99 9.85 16.90
N ASN A 177 -6.18 10.87 16.70
CA ASN A 177 -4.83 11.03 17.23
C ASN A 177 -3.87 9.84 17.02
N GLY A 178 -3.97 9.15 15.89
CA GLY A 178 -3.03 8.10 15.52
C GLY A 178 -2.16 8.55 14.35
N ASP A 179 -0.88 8.22 14.40
CA ASP A 179 -0.03 8.29 13.21
C ASP A 179 -0.43 7.15 12.27
N ILE A 180 -1.10 7.51 11.18
CA ILE A 180 -1.62 6.55 10.20
C ILE A 180 -0.48 5.80 9.53
N LYS A 181 0.63 6.48 9.23
CA LYS A 181 1.82 5.87 8.63
C LYS A 181 2.39 4.77 9.52
N ILE A 182 2.55 5.04 10.81
CA ILE A 182 3.02 4.04 11.78
C ILE A 182 2.04 2.88 11.87
N GLN A 183 0.72 3.14 11.92
CA GLN A 183 -0.29 2.08 11.94
C GLN A 183 -0.23 1.20 10.69
N PHE A 184 -0.10 1.81 9.51
CA PHE A 184 0.03 1.13 8.24
C PHE A 184 1.31 0.27 8.21
N LEU A 185 2.46 0.84 8.54
CA LEU A 185 3.73 0.15 8.54
C LEU A 185 3.76 -1.02 9.55
N ASN A 186 3.14 -0.87 10.71
CA ASN A 186 2.99 -1.96 11.68
C ASN A 186 2.12 -3.11 11.16
N LYS A 187 1.14 -2.84 10.30
CA LYS A 187 0.35 -3.89 9.64
C LYS A 187 1.19 -4.68 8.62
N ILE A 188 2.08 -4.00 7.92
CA ILE A 188 2.99 -4.62 6.94
C ILE A 188 4.13 -5.38 7.63
N HIS A 189 4.41 -5.15 8.91
CA HIS A 189 5.45 -5.79 9.70
C HIS A 189 5.38 -7.31 9.82
N GLN A 190 4.26 -7.92 9.46
CA GLN A 190 4.12 -9.37 9.44
C GLN A 190 5.08 -10.05 8.44
N PHE A 191 5.85 -9.28 7.67
CA PHE A 191 6.74 -9.77 6.61
C PHE A 191 8.24 -9.72 6.94
N GLY A 192 8.64 -9.55 8.18
CA GLY A 192 10.02 -9.76 8.64
C GLY A 192 10.53 -8.71 9.63
N ASP A 193 11.10 -9.16 10.72
CA ASP A 193 11.71 -8.34 11.78
C ASP A 193 12.95 -7.55 11.34
N GLU A 194 13.41 -7.71 10.09
CA GLU A 194 14.67 -7.16 9.58
C GLU A 194 14.50 -5.89 8.70
N THR A 195 13.28 -5.34 8.55
CA THR A 195 13.10 -4.11 7.76
C THR A 195 13.68 -2.90 8.50
N THR A 196 14.64 -2.22 7.87
CA THR A 196 15.22 -0.96 8.39
C THR A 196 14.19 0.17 8.33
N ASP A 197 14.38 1.23 9.13
CA ASP A 197 13.50 2.40 9.08
C ASP A 197 13.48 3.06 7.69
N GLU A 198 14.61 3.06 6.98
CA GLU A 198 14.71 3.56 5.60
C GLU A 198 13.87 2.73 4.61
N GLN A 199 13.86 1.41 4.75
CA GLN A 199 13.02 0.54 3.94
C GLN A 199 11.54 0.75 4.22
N ARG A 200 11.16 1.00 5.48
CA ARG A 200 9.78 1.34 5.87
C ARG A 200 9.32 2.66 5.27
N GLU A 201 10.18 3.70 5.35
CA GLU A 201 9.90 5.00 4.72
C GLU A 201 9.64 4.81 3.22
N ARG A 202 10.48 4.06 2.53
CA ARG A 202 10.35 3.80 1.10
C ARG A 202 9.09 3.02 0.75
N ILE A 203 8.71 2.00 1.54
CA ILE A 203 7.45 1.27 1.36
C ILE A 203 6.26 2.22 1.45
N TRP A 204 6.26 3.10 2.46
CA TRP A 204 5.23 4.11 2.61
C TRP A 204 5.15 5.03 1.40
N ASP A 205 6.27 5.60 0.98
CA ASP A 205 6.33 6.54 -0.14
C ASP A 205 5.85 5.91 -1.45
N GLU A 206 6.21 4.66 -1.71
CA GLU A 206 5.75 3.92 -2.89
C GLU A 206 4.23 3.66 -2.86
N PHE A 207 3.67 3.26 -1.73
CA PHE A 207 2.23 3.07 -1.61
C PHE A 207 1.46 4.38 -1.67
N TYR A 208 1.98 5.40 -1.01
CA TYR A 208 1.37 6.72 -1.02
C TYR A 208 1.38 7.36 -2.42
N GLY A 209 2.50 7.25 -3.12
CA GLY A 209 2.60 7.64 -4.52
C GLY A 209 1.66 6.83 -5.43
N TRP A 210 1.54 5.52 -5.20
CA TRP A 210 0.66 4.66 -5.98
C TRP A 210 -0.82 5.03 -5.82
N ILE A 211 -1.31 5.21 -4.59
CA ILE A 211 -2.74 5.51 -4.36
C ILE A 211 -3.09 6.90 -4.88
N THR A 212 -2.24 7.91 -4.65
CA THR A 212 -2.49 9.28 -5.10
C THR A 212 -2.48 9.40 -6.62
N ASN A 213 -1.46 8.88 -7.29
CA ASN A 213 -1.33 8.93 -8.75
C ASN A 213 -2.47 8.18 -9.45
N ARG A 214 -2.84 6.99 -8.92
CA ARG A 214 -3.91 6.20 -9.50
C ARG A 214 -5.29 6.84 -9.27
N SER A 215 -5.54 7.47 -8.13
CA SER A 215 -6.75 8.25 -7.90
C SER A 215 -6.88 9.40 -8.90
N LEU A 216 -5.82 10.18 -9.05
CA LEU A 216 -5.80 11.30 -10.03
C LEU A 216 -6.04 10.82 -11.45
N PHE A 217 -5.43 9.69 -11.84
CA PHE A 217 -5.64 9.10 -13.17
C PHE A 217 -7.11 8.68 -13.38
N GLN A 218 -7.71 8.00 -12.39
CA GLN A 218 -9.10 7.56 -12.49
C GLN A 218 -10.06 8.73 -12.56
N TRP A 219 -9.89 9.76 -11.73
CA TRP A 219 -10.70 10.97 -11.75
C TRP A 219 -10.56 11.75 -13.07
N LYS A 220 -9.35 11.86 -13.62
CA LYS A 220 -9.11 12.48 -14.94
C LYS A 220 -9.88 11.80 -16.06
N ASN A 221 -10.11 10.50 -15.96
CA ASN A 221 -10.85 9.70 -16.93
C ASN A 221 -12.36 9.59 -16.60
N GLY A 222 -12.85 10.40 -15.66
CA GLY A 222 -14.27 10.43 -15.26
C GLY A 222 -14.73 9.22 -14.44
N GLY A 223 -13.79 8.40 -13.94
CA GLY A 223 -14.08 7.26 -13.08
C GLY A 223 -13.93 7.60 -11.60
N ASN A 224 -14.41 6.69 -10.74
CA ASN A 224 -14.23 6.77 -9.30
C ASN A 224 -12.88 6.18 -8.91
N ALA A 225 -12.22 6.75 -7.90
CA ALA A 225 -10.98 6.21 -7.36
C ALA A 225 -11.26 4.91 -6.59
N LYS A 226 -11.14 3.77 -7.28
CA LYS A 226 -11.42 2.42 -6.77
C LYS A 226 -10.12 1.62 -6.65
N PHE A 227 -9.93 0.94 -5.48
CA PHE A 227 -8.77 0.12 -5.18
C PHE A 227 -9.21 -1.21 -4.56
N GLU A 228 -8.90 -2.32 -5.22
CA GLU A 228 -9.20 -3.66 -4.73
C GLU A 228 -8.06 -4.17 -3.83
N LYS A 229 -8.39 -4.96 -2.81
CA LYS A 229 -7.42 -5.57 -1.90
C LYS A 229 -6.34 -6.37 -2.65
N ARG A 230 -6.73 -7.15 -3.67
CA ARG A 230 -5.78 -7.91 -4.51
C ARG A 230 -4.73 -7.03 -5.20
N GLN A 231 -5.10 -5.79 -5.58
CA GLN A 231 -4.15 -4.85 -6.19
C GLN A 231 -3.14 -4.33 -5.17
N PHE A 232 -3.60 -4.11 -3.94
CA PHE A 232 -2.73 -3.76 -2.81
C PHE A 232 -1.76 -4.89 -2.50
N ASP A 233 -2.25 -6.13 -2.38
CA ASP A 233 -1.43 -7.30 -2.06
C ASP A 233 -0.38 -7.58 -3.15
N SER A 234 -0.77 -7.45 -4.42
CA SER A 234 0.16 -7.56 -5.56
C SER A 234 1.22 -6.46 -5.54
N LYS A 235 0.82 -5.21 -5.23
CA LYS A 235 1.78 -4.10 -5.10
C LYS A 235 2.72 -4.32 -3.92
N LEU A 236 2.21 -4.83 -2.78
CA LEU A 236 3.02 -5.14 -1.60
C LEU A 236 4.07 -6.21 -1.93
N LYS A 237 3.67 -7.31 -2.56
CA LYS A 237 4.60 -8.36 -3.00
C LYS A 237 5.69 -7.81 -3.93
N LEU A 238 5.32 -6.96 -4.88
CA LEU A 238 6.25 -6.31 -5.80
C LEU A 238 7.28 -5.43 -5.05
N ILE A 239 6.83 -4.61 -4.11
CA ILE A 239 7.70 -3.74 -3.31
C ILE A 239 8.65 -4.59 -2.46
N LEU A 240 8.12 -5.55 -1.73
CA LEU A 240 8.93 -6.42 -0.85
C LEU A 240 9.89 -7.28 -1.66
N GLY A 241 9.45 -7.86 -2.78
CA GLY A 241 10.29 -8.64 -3.69
C GLY A 241 11.43 -7.83 -4.27
N SER A 242 11.15 -6.63 -4.81
CA SER A 242 12.18 -5.77 -5.38
C SER A 242 13.23 -5.33 -4.34
N HIS A 243 12.82 -5.09 -3.10
CA HIS A 243 13.72 -4.72 -2.01
C HIS A 243 14.56 -5.87 -1.49
N SER A 244 13.97 -7.06 -1.38
CA SER A 244 14.71 -8.25 -0.93
C SER A 244 15.77 -8.66 -1.94
N ILE A 245 15.47 -8.68 -3.23
CA ILE A 245 16.40 -9.07 -4.29
C ILE A 245 17.58 -8.09 -4.40
N ILE A 246 17.30 -6.77 -4.47
CA ILE A 246 18.36 -5.77 -4.62
C ILE A 246 19.27 -5.74 -3.38
N ASN A 247 18.71 -5.77 -2.18
CA ASN A 247 19.50 -5.77 -0.94
C ASN A 247 20.23 -7.11 -0.71
N ALA A 248 19.65 -8.22 -1.15
CA ALA A 248 20.29 -9.53 -1.07
C ALA A 248 21.56 -9.55 -1.92
N ILE A 249 21.49 -9.17 -3.19
CA ILE A 249 22.65 -9.14 -4.11
C ILE A 249 23.78 -8.25 -3.58
N PHE A 250 23.48 -7.10 -2.98
CA PHE A 250 24.51 -6.18 -2.46
C PHE A 250 25.08 -6.61 -1.10
N ARG A 251 24.29 -7.21 -0.22
CA ARG A 251 24.75 -7.63 1.11
C ARG A 251 25.70 -8.82 1.08
N THR A 252 25.52 -9.74 0.16
CA THR A 252 26.29 -10.99 0.10
C THR A 252 27.72 -10.74 -0.34
N LYS A 253 27.94 -9.84 -1.28
CA LYS A 253 29.29 -9.45 -1.73
C LYS A 253 30.18 -8.87 -0.61
N GLU A 254 29.58 -8.13 0.34
CA GLU A 254 30.30 -7.52 1.46
C GLU A 254 30.42 -8.42 2.70
N LYS A 255 29.44 -9.32 2.94
CA LYS A 255 29.31 -10.04 4.20
C LYS A 255 29.85 -11.46 4.20
N LEU A 256 29.85 -12.16 3.06
CA LEU A 256 30.09 -13.59 3.08
C LEU A 256 31.56 -13.97 2.96
N GLY A 257 32.45 -13.15 2.41
CA GLY A 257 33.87 -13.48 2.28
C GLY A 257 34.12 -14.93 1.78
N VAL A 258 33.13 -15.49 1.06
CA VAL A 258 33.14 -16.89 0.62
C VAL A 258 34.22 -17.04 -0.41
N GLN A 259 35.27 -17.77 -0.05
CA GLN A 259 36.26 -18.23 -1.02
C GLN A 259 35.68 -19.47 -1.68
N LEU A 260 35.43 -19.41 -2.98
CA LEU A 260 35.13 -20.56 -3.81
C LEU A 260 36.31 -21.55 -3.72
N ASN A 261 36.00 -22.80 -3.42
CA ASN A 261 37.01 -23.85 -3.46
C ASN A 261 37.17 -24.41 -4.88
N ASP A 262 38.24 -25.17 -5.13
CA ASP A 262 38.52 -25.74 -6.45
C ASP A 262 37.43 -26.67 -6.97
N SER A 263 36.64 -27.29 -6.10
CA SER A 263 35.52 -28.15 -6.49
C SER A 263 34.32 -27.34 -7.00
N ASP A 264 34.06 -26.19 -6.40
CA ASP A 264 32.99 -25.28 -6.84
C ASP A 264 33.33 -24.67 -8.21
N PHE A 265 34.58 -24.24 -8.40
CA PHE A 265 35.04 -23.78 -9.72
C PHE A 265 34.91 -24.86 -10.80
N LYS A 266 35.25 -26.13 -10.49
CA LYS A 266 35.11 -27.23 -11.45
C LYS A 266 33.64 -27.51 -11.78
N ARG A 267 32.75 -27.47 -10.79
CA ARG A 267 31.30 -27.63 -10.99
C ARG A 267 30.75 -26.53 -11.89
N MET A 268 31.02 -25.28 -11.56
CA MET A 268 30.49 -24.14 -12.29
C MET A 268 31.00 -23.98 -13.72
N ARG A 269 32.21 -24.50 -14.03
CA ARG A 269 32.68 -24.56 -15.42
C ARG A 269 31.86 -25.49 -16.32
N THR A 270 31.02 -26.34 -15.75
CA THR A 270 30.09 -27.16 -16.52
C THR A 270 28.75 -26.47 -16.85
N GLU A 271 28.49 -25.34 -16.22
CA GLU A 271 27.25 -24.56 -16.44
C GLU A 271 27.19 -24.01 -17.87
N THR A 272 25.98 -23.90 -18.40
CA THR A 272 25.74 -23.52 -19.80
C THR A 272 26.27 -22.12 -20.10
N PHE A 273 26.04 -21.15 -19.21
CA PHE A 273 26.51 -19.78 -19.41
C PHE A 273 28.06 -19.67 -19.40
N VAL A 274 28.75 -20.46 -18.59
CA VAL A 274 30.23 -20.46 -18.56
C VAL A 274 30.77 -20.96 -19.88
N ARG A 275 30.23 -22.06 -20.42
CA ARG A 275 30.63 -22.61 -21.73
C ARG A 275 30.38 -21.58 -22.85
N GLN A 276 29.27 -20.88 -22.81
CA GLN A 276 28.97 -19.81 -23.77
C GLN A 276 29.96 -18.66 -23.68
N ILE A 277 30.34 -18.23 -22.47
CA ILE A 277 31.37 -17.22 -22.25
C ILE A 277 32.75 -17.75 -22.77
N GLU A 278 33.10 -19.01 -22.50
CA GLU A 278 34.31 -19.65 -23.02
C GLU A 278 34.34 -19.67 -24.54
N ASP A 279 33.24 -19.97 -25.19
CA ASP A 279 33.14 -20.02 -26.65
C ASP A 279 33.31 -18.62 -27.29
N ILE A 280 32.76 -17.58 -26.68
CA ILE A 280 32.95 -16.18 -27.11
C ILE A 280 34.42 -15.77 -26.93
N GLN A 281 35.06 -16.22 -25.87
CA GLN A 281 36.40 -15.78 -25.50
C GLN A 281 37.54 -16.60 -26.10
N ARG A 282 37.28 -17.73 -26.75
CA ARG A 282 38.35 -18.52 -27.43
C ARG A 282 39.16 -17.70 -28.43
N ARG A 283 38.74 -16.50 -28.75
CA ARG A 283 39.35 -15.57 -29.70
C ARG A 283 40.17 -14.43 -29.06
N ASN A 284 40.23 -14.33 -27.71
CA ASN A 284 40.87 -13.18 -27.04
C ASN A 284 41.64 -13.57 -25.76
N ASP A 285 42.83 -12.98 -25.50
CA ASP A 285 43.76 -13.38 -24.42
C ASP A 285 43.41 -12.94 -22.99
N ALA A 286 42.34 -12.18 -22.82
CA ALA A 286 41.87 -11.67 -21.50
C ALA A 286 40.97 -12.65 -20.71
N LYS A 287 41.00 -13.92 -21.01
CA LYS A 287 39.95 -14.94 -20.86
C LYS A 287 39.62 -15.39 -19.44
N GLU A 288 40.66 -15.80 -18.73
CA GLU A 288 40.45 -16.55 -17.48
C GLU A 288 39.90 -15.69 -16.37
N ARG A 289 40.27 -14.43 -16.29
CA ARG A 289 39.77 -13.50 -15.26
C ARG A 289 38.30 -13.20 -15.42
N ILE A 290 37.81 -13.03 -16.65
CA ILE A 290 36.37 -12.73 -16.91
C ILE A 290 35.52 -13.96 -16.58
N ILE A 291 36.02 -15.18 -16.88
CA ILE A 291 35.33 -16.43 -16.52
C ILE A 291 35.30 -16.58 -15.00
N GLN A 292 36.41 -16.31 -14.32
CA GLN A 292 36.45 -16.36 -12.85
C GLN A 292 35.53 -15.34 -12.20
N ASP A 293 35.54 -14.11 -12.68
CA ASP A 293 34.64 -13.06 -12.17
C ASP A 293 33.14 -13.43 -12.40
N ALA A 294 32.79 -13.99 -13.58
CA ALA A 294 31.45 -14.45 -13.90
C ALA A 294 31.01 -15.63 -13.02
N ILE A 295 31.90 -16.60 -12.77
CA ILE A 295 31.65 -17.73 -11.86
C ILE A 295 31.43 -17.24 -10.43
N ILE A 296 32.23 -16.31 -9.95
CA ILE A 296 32.08 -15.72 -8.61
C ILE A 296 30.76 -14.99 -8.48
N ASP A 297 30.40 -14.14 -9.46
CA ASP A 297 29.16 -13.38 -9.45
C ASP A 297 27.93 -14.31 -9.51
N PHE A 298 27.99 -15.39 -10.32
CA PHE A 298 26.92 -16.38 -10.38
C PHE A 298 26.78 -17.17 -9.08
N HIS A 299 27.86 -17.54 -8.44
CA HIS A 299 27.81 -18.26 -7.16
C HIS A 299 27.17 -17.40 -6.04
N TYR A 300 27.51 -16.14 -5.98
CA TYR A 300 26.83 -15.23 -5.06
C TYR A 300 25.35 -15.14 -5.36
N PHE A 301 24.98 -15.05 -6.63
CA PHE A 301 23.59 -15.04 -7.05
C PHE A 301 22.86 -16.35 -6.67
N GLU A 302 23.51 -17.51 -6.87
CA GLU A 302 23.00 -18.83 -6.49
C GLU A 302 22.65 -18.90 -4.99
N ILE A 303 23.56 -18.46 -4.12
CA ILE A 303 23.37 -18.44 -2.67
C ILE A 303 22.20 -17.54 -2.29
N GLU A 304 22.11 -16.36 -2.86
CA GLU A 304 21.01 -15.42 -2.58
C GLU A 304 19.67 -15.92 -3.11
N LEU A 305 19.62 -16.49 -4.30
CA LEU A 305 18.43 -17.09 -4.87
C LEU A 305 17.92 -18.23 -3.97
N MET A 306 18.82 -19.10 -3.50
CA MET A 306 18.50 -20.19 -2.57
C MET A 306 17.93 -19.64 -1.24
N HIS A 307 18.48 -18.54 -0.73
CA HIS A 307 17.97 -17.90 0.48
C HIS A 307 16.56 -17.33 0.28
N ILE A 308 16.29 -16.76 -0.89
CA ILE A 308 14.97 -16.22 -1.28
C ILE A 308 13.96 -17.37 -1.42
N ILE A 309 14.33 -18.46 -2.11
CA ILE A 309 13.46 -19.61 -2.35
C ILE A 309 13.13 -20.35 -1.05
N THR A 310 14.09 -20.53 -0.16
CA THR A 310 13.88 -21.21 1.13
C THR A 310 12.96 -20.45 2.07
N LYS A 311 12.75 -19.13 1.88
CA LYS A 311 11.75 -18.34 2.60
C LYS A 311 10.31 -18.54 2.10
N GLY A 312 10.08 -19.20 0.97
CA GLY A 312 8.78 -19.79 0.62
C GLY A 312 7.74 -18.88 -0.03
N ASP A 313 8.11 -17.69 -0.56
CA ASP A 313 7.16 -16.65 -0.96
C ASP A 313 7.10 -16.35 -2.48
N TYR A 314 7.65 -17.21 -3.36
CA TYR A 314 7.70 -16.94 -4.80
C TYR A 314 6.87 -17.89 -5.64
N THR A 315 6.18 -17.32 -6.64
CA THR A 315 5.40 -18.04 -7.65
C THR A 315 6.15 -18.08 -9.00
N GLU A 316 5.72 -18.93 -9.91
CA GLU A 316 6.25 -18.98 -11.30
C GLU A 316 6.12 -17.62 -12.00
N ASP A 317 5.01 -16.90 -11.80
CA ASP A 317 4.79 -15.52 -12.28
C ASP A 317 5.83 -14.52 -11.75
N ASP A 318 6.32 -14.71 -10.54
CA ASP A 318 7.33 -13.83 -9.95
C ASP A 318 8.70 -14.12 -10.58
N PHE A 319 8.97 -15.37 -10.94
CA PHE A 319 10.19 -15.77 -11.67
C PHE A 319 10.21 -15.18 -13.09
N ASP A 320 9.09 -15.21 -13.83
CA ASP A 320 9.01 -14.61 -15.16
C ASP A 320 9.27 -13.11 -15.15
N LYS A 321 8.70 -12.39 -14.18
CA LYS A 321 8.96 -10.96 -14.00
C LYS A 321 10.41 -10.68 -13.62
N PHE A 322 10.99 -11.51 -12.77
CA PHE A 322 12.40 -11.44 -12.42
C PHE A 322 13.29 -11.62 -13.66
N THR A 323 12.98 -12.62 -14.50
CA THR A 323 13.66 -12.87 -15.78
C THR A 323 13.66 -11.65 -16.69
N GLU A 324 12.50 -10.96 -16.84
CA GLU A 324 12.42 -9.74 -17.64
C GLU A 324 13.33 -8.62 -17.11
N VAL A 325 13.38 -8.43 -15.79
CA VAL A 325 14.24 -7.40 -15.17
C VAL A 325 15.71 -7.76 -15.38
N CYS A 326 16.08 -9.00 -15.15
CA CYS A 326 17.45 -9.49 -15.36
C CYS A 326 17.88 -9.33 -16.82
N TYR A 327 17.00 -9.64 -17.79
CA TYR A 327 17.28 -9.45 -19.20
C TYR A 327 17.58 -8.00 -19.54
N LYS A 328 16.78 -7.05 -19.05
CA LYS A 328 16.97 -5.63 -19.32
C LYS A 328 18.31 -5.10 -18.77
N GLU A 329 18.69 -5.52 -17.57
CA GLU A 329 19.95 -5.09 -16.96
C GLU A 329 21.15 -5.77 -17.62
N TRP A 330 21.04 -7.07 -17.87
CA TRP A 330 22.08 -7.82 -18.57
C TRP A 330 22.29 -7.29 -19.99
N ARG A 331 21.22 -6.94 -20.73
CA ARG A 331 21.32 -6.38 -22.07
C ARG A 331 22.09 -5.07 -22.08
N LYS A 332 21.87 -4.18 -21.13
CA LYS A 332 22.65 -2.94 -20.98
C LYS A 332 24.12 -3.21 -20.77
N TYR A 333 24.44 -4.23 -19.98
CA TYR A 333 25.82 -4.63 -19.73
C TYR A 333 26.45 -5.22 -20.98
N PHE A 334 25.77 -6.12 -21.66
CA PHE A 334 26.20 -6.73 -22.90
C PHE A 334 26.46 -5.69 -23.99
N ASP A 335 25.53 -4.78 -24.21
CA ASP A 335 25.64 -3.71 -25.21
C ASP A 335 26.84 -2.78 -24.93
N ARG A 336 27.13 -2.52 -23.67
CA ARG A 336 28.21 -1.63 -23.25
C ARG A 336 29.61 -2.23 -23.35
N ILE A 337 29.75 -3.51 -23.04
CA ILE A 337 31.05 -4.18 -22.91
C ILE A 337 31.32 -5.12 -24.08
N VAL A 338 30.42 -6.04 -24.37
CA VAL A 338 30.63 -7.11 -25.33
C VAL A 338 30.51 -6.64 -26.77
N LEU A 339 29.55 -5.73 -27.08
CA LEU A 339 29.38 -5.22 -28.45
C LEU A 339 30.58 -4.44 -28.98
N LYS A 340 31.37 -3.83 -28.11
CA LYS A 340 32.59 -3.10 -28.53
C LYS A 340 33.70 -4.01 -29.02
N GLU A 341 33.70 -5.25 -28.59
CA GLU A 341 34.73 -6.23 -28.92
C GLU A 341 34.33 -7.14 -30.08
N LEU A 342 33.06 -7.23 -30.42
CA LEU A 342 32.52 -8.09 -31.47
C LEU A 342 32.38 -7.32 -32.82
N THR A 343 33.44 -6.66 -33.27
CA THR A 343 33.41 -5.83 -34.51
C THR A 343 33.19 -6.65 -35.80
N GLU A 344 33.46 -7.94 -35.78
CA GLU A 344 33.35 -8.84 -36.93
C GLU A 344 31.96 -9.47 -37.13
N TYR A 345 31.01 -9.24 -36.18
CA TYR A 345 29.68 -9.83 -36.20
C TYR A 345 28.63 -8.81 -36.69
N SER A 346 27.67 -9.29 -37.48
CA SER A 346 26.51 -8.48 -37.84
C SER A 346 25.62 -8.19 -36.62
N ASP A 347 24.79 -7.14 -36.68
CA ASP A 347 23.89 -6.80 -35.57
C ASP A 347 22.90 -7.91 -35.23
N LYS A 348 22.50 -8.73 -36.21
CA LYS A 348 21.65 -9.91 -35.99
C LYS A 348 22.40 -10.98 -35.19
N GLU A 349 23.63 -11.33 -35.58
CA GLU A 349 24.44 -12.33 -34.88
C GLU A 349 24.76 -11.90 -33.46
N LYS A 350 25.01 -10.61 -33.23
CA LYS A 350 25.20 -10.04 -31.88
C LYS A 350 23.96 -10.17 -31.02
N ASN A 351 22.78 -9.95 -31.63
CA ASN A 351 21.53 -10.07 -30.93
C ASN A 351 21.19 -11.52 -30.59
N ASP A 352 21.38 -12.43 -31.54
CA ASP A 352 21.13 -13.87 -31.34
C ASP A 352 22.08 -14.44 -30.28
N LEU A 353 23.34 -13.99 -30.27
CA LEU A 353 24.31 -14.35 -29.24
C LEU A 353 23.93 -13.84 -27.87
N ALA A 354 23.46 -12.59 -27.77
CA ALA A 354 23.01 -11.99 -26.53
C ALA A 354 21.83 -12.78 -25.93
N ILE A 355 20.83 -13.09 -26.72
CA ILE A 355 19.66 -13.86 -26.31
C ILE A 355 20.09 -15.26 -25.86
N GLY A 356 20.94 -15.97 -26.66
CA GLY A 356 21.36 -17.32 -26.34
C GLY A 356 22.15 -17.43 -25.04
N ILE A 357 23.02 -16.46 -24.74
CA ILE A 357 23.75 -16.43 -23.44
C ILE A 357 22.77 -16.19 -22.29
N PHE A 358 21.87 -15.24 -22.43
CA PHE A 358 20.90 -14.92 -21.39
C PHE A 358 19.98 -16.11 -21.10
N ASP A 359 19.44 -16.72 -22.15
CA ASP A 359 18.56 -17.90 -22.03
C ASP A 359 19.30 -19.08 -21.34
N GLY A 360 20.59 -19.26 -21.64
CA GLY A 360 21.42 -20.23 -20.95
C GLY A 360 21.51 -20.00 -19.45
N ILE A 361 21.80 -18.75 -19.05
CA ILE A 361 21.85 -18.34 -17.63
C ILE A 361 20.51 -18.56 -16.95
N MET A 362 19.42 -18.13 -17.60
CA MET A 362 18.09 -18.23 -17.00
C MET A 362 17.55 -19.65 -16.91
N ASN A 363 17.93 -20.52 -17.85
CA ASN A 363 17.60 -21.95 -17.76
C ASN A 363 18.33 -22.62 -16.59
N ASP A 364 19.60 -22.32 -16.37
CA ASP A 364 20.35 -22.86 -15.22
C ASP A 364 19.73 -22.37 -13.90
N ILE A 365 19.31 -21.11 -13.82
CA ILE A 365 18.61 -20.54 -12.67
C ILE A 365 17.23 -21.20 -12.48
N LYS A 366 16.47 -21.43 -13.55
CA LYS A 366 15.15 -22.05 -13.48
C LYS A 366 15.21 -23.48 -12.95
N VAL A 367 16.18 -24.27 -13.39
CA VAL A 367 16.40 -25.63 -12.86
C VAL A 367 16.64 -25.59 -11.35
N MET A 368 17.46 -24.68 -10.87
CA MET A 368 17.69 -24.51 -9.43
C MET A 368 16.42 -24.09 -8.68
N PHE A 369 15.60 -23.23 -9.28
CA PHE A 369 14.34 -22.80 -8.71
C PHE A 369 13.35 -23.97 -8.58
N ASP A 370 13.16 -24.73 -9.64
CA ASP A 370 12.24 -25.88 -9.69
C ASP A 370 12.67 -26.99 -8.73
N ASP A 371 13.96 -27.32 -8.65
CA ASP A 371 14.51 -28.30 -7.71
C ASP A 371 14.32 -27.90 -6.26
N SER A 372 14.52 -26.62 -5.95
CA SER A 372 14.35 -26.09 -4.59
C SER A 372 12.89 -26.02 -4.17
N PHE A 373 11.99 -25.71 -5.10
CA PHE A 373 10.54 -25.69 -4.86
C PHE A 373 10.01 -27.10 -4.61
N SER A 374 10.47 -28.11 -5.33
CA SER A 374 10.11 -29.51 -5.13
C SER A 374 10.58 -30.02 -3.75
N PHE A 375 11.74 -29.56 -3.27
CA PHE A 375 12.28 -29.91 -1.96
C PHE A 375 11.50 -29.29 -0.81
N SER A 376 11.06 -28.02 -0.96
CA SER A 376 10.27 -27.32 0.07
C SER A 376 8.83 -27.86 0.20
N THR A 377 8.22 -28.30 -0.90
CA THR A 377 6.89 -28.92 -0.89
C THR A 377 6.93 -30.31 -0.26
N ASN A 378 7.96 -31.11 -0.50
CA ASN A 378 8.13 -32.42 0.11
C ASN A 378 8.37 -32.35 1.62
N ASN A 379 9.06 -31.35 2.13
CA ASN A 379 9.26 -31.16 3.58
C ASN A 379 7.98 -30.73 4.33
N LYS A 380 7.06 -30.02 3.69
CA LYS A 380 5.76 -29.68 4.29
C LYS A 380 4.84 -30.92 4.46
N TYR A 381 4.98 -31.94 3.61
CA TYR A 381 4.22 -33.19 3.74
C TYR A 381 4.81 -34.13 4.80
N ILE A 382 6.09 -34.05 5.14
CA ILE A 382 6.75 -34.90 6.15
C ILE A 382 6.46 -34.40 7.57
N GLN A 383 6.23 -33.10 7.77
CA GLN A 383 5.93 -32.53 9.11
C GLN A 383 4.45 -32.66 9.56
N ASN A 384 3.53 -32.99 8.65
CA ASN A 384 2.10 -33.19 8.98
C ASN A 384 1.70 -34.66 9.12
N GLY A 385 2.65 -35.60 9.16
CA GLY A 385 2.46 -37.04 9.23
C GLY A 385 3.01 -37.71 10.51
N SER A 386 3.26 -36.92 11.57
CA SER A 386 3.67 -37.50 12.88
C SER A 386 2.87 -36.93 14.01
#